data_e5453e71dfc36bb7ca7a04583ff243bd
#
_entry.id   e5453e71dfc36bb7ca7a04583ff243bd
#
_cell.length_a   1.000
_cell.length_b   1.000
_cell.length_c   1.000
_cell.angle_alpha   90.00
_cell.angle_beta   90.00
_cell.angle_gamma   90.00
#
_symmetry.space_group_name_H-M   'P 1'
#
loop_
_entity.id
_entity.type
_entity.pdbx_description
1 polymer ?
#
loop_
_entity_poly.entity_id
_entity_poly.type
_entity_poly.pdbx_seq_one_letter_code
_entity_poly.pdbx_strand_id
1 'polypeptide(L)'
;MQGMTPVEIVGQELQQITLPSLFRPAIGPHEEPTEELVLWGINYYVYSVLAHLRSILAGLIQLARQDNIPAAYILCRHVFEWTAQTCYMNRNLKNYVARKEWRRAWSLQSIVETGNLWIKRHGPKYGPAVLAEGLPDPLTIANVINAYGQYLHQQRGKDEDEANDSYGILSEHSHPNSACLLFYRQFSGYEVRFVVPTEGSPLPVVNWCLIDIMLFLEQLLGLSQEKSVRLQLTHILKEVAKLAPARGK
;
A
#
# COMPACT_ATOMS: atom_id res chain seq x y z
N MET A 1 -21.23 14.90 -6.12
CA MET A 1 -20.21 14.28 -5.24
C MET A 1 -20.00 15.06 -3.92
N GLN A 2 -20.94 15.93 -3.54
CA GLN A 2 -20.90 16.57 -2.22
C GLN A 2 -21.20 15.54 -1.13
N GLY A 3 -20.29 15.37 -0.18
CA GLY A 3 -20.44 14.48 0.98
C GLY A 3 -19.70 13.14 0.91
N MET A 4 -19.02 12.79 -0.18
CA MET A 4 -18.22 11.58 -0.26
C MET A 4 -16.83 11.77 0.37
N THR A 5 -16.35 10.73 1.05
CA THR A 5 -14.99 10.68 1.59
C THR A 5 -13.97 10.27 0.52
N PRO A 6 -12.66 10.58 0.69
CA PRO A 6 -11.62 10.08 -0.20
C PRO A 6 -11.65 8.55 -0.40
N VAL A 7 -11.94 7.79 0.65
CA VAL A 7 -12.10 6.32 0.59
C VAL A 7 -13.20 5.92 -0.40
N GLU A 8 -14.37 6.59 -0.34
CA GLU A 8 -15.49 6.27 -1.22
C GLU A 8 -15.22 6.67 -2.67
N ILE A 9 -14.62 7.83 -2.90
CA ILE A 9 -14.26 8.26 -4.26
C ILE A 9 -13.24 7.30 -4.86
N VAL A 10 -12.11 7.07 -4.17
CA VAL A 10 -11.08 6.16 -4.67
C VAL A 10 -11.64 4.75 -4.87
N GLY A 11 -12.46 4.27 -3.93
CA GLY A 11 -13.08 2.95 -4.04
C GLY A 11 -14.00 2.81 -5.25
N GLN A 12 -14.80 3.84 -5.57
CA GLN A 12 -15.69 3.83 -6.74
C GLN A 12 -14.91 3.94 -8.05
N GLU A 13 -13.99 4.90 -8.14
CA GLU A 13 -13.19 5.14 -9.34
C GLU A 13 -12.28 3.94 -9.67
N LEU A 14 -11.69 3.29 -8.66
CA LEU A 14 -10.89 2.09 -8.89
C LEU A 14 -11.70 0.95 -9.52
N GLN A 15 -13.00 0.83 -9.23
CA GLN A 15 -13.85 -0.19 -9.87
C GLN A 15 -14.00 0.04 -11.40
N GLN A 16 -13.84 1.28 -11.85
CA GLN A 16 -13.96 1.66 -13.27
C GLN A 16 -12.66 1.47 -14.05
N ILE A 17 -11.50 1.35 -13.37
CA ILE A 17 -10.22 1.16 -14.06
C ILE A 17 -10.21 -0.20 -14.77
N THR A 18 -9.97 -0.23 -16.05
CA THR A 18 -9.69 -1.45 -16.81
C THR A 18 -8.19 -1.70 -16.80
N LEU A 19 -7.76 -2.78 -16.14
CA LEU A 19 -6.36 -3.19 -16.14
C LEU A 19 -6.09 -4.03 -17.41
N PRO A 20 -5.11 -3.62 -18.25
CA PRO A 20 -4.75 -4.39 -19.43
C PRO A 20 -4.09 -5.72 -19.06
N SER A 21 -4.18 -6.69 -19.96
CA SER A 21 -3.40 -7.93 -19.84
C SER A 21 -1.91 -7.65 -20.03
N LEU A 22 -1.08 -8.30 -19.24
CA LEU A 22 0.38 -8.19 -19.32
C LEU A 22 0.97 -9.50 -19.81
N PHE A 23 1.80 -9.43 -20.85
CA PHE A 23 2.58 -10.56 -21.34
C PHE A 23 4.00 -10.43 -20.82
N ARG A 24 4.43 -11.38 -20.00
CA ARG A 24 5.78 -11.38 -19.45
C ARG A 24 6.82 -11.58 -20.57
N PRO A 25 7.83 -10.69 -20.69
CA PRO A 25 8.95 -10.92 -21.59
C PRO A 25 9.66 -12.23 -21.28
N ALA A 26 10.07 -12.96 -22.32
CA ALA A 26 10.87 -14.16 -22.14
C ALA A 26 12.26 -13.77 -21.65
N ILE A 27 12.77 -14.48 -20.65
CA ILE A 27 14.14 -14.34 -20.15
C ILE A 27 14.74 -15.72 -19.96
N GLY A 28 15.95 -15.91 -20.43
CA GLY A 28 16.70 -17.13 -20.20
C GLY A 28 17.14 -17.26 -18.73
N PRO A 29 17.38 -18.47 -18.23
CA PRO A 29 17.67 -18.72 -16.82
C PRO A 29 18.96 -18.08 -16.32
N HIS A 30 19.84 -17.62 -17.19
CA HIS A 30 21.12 -16.98 -16.87
C HIS A 30 21.31 -15.60 -17.51
N GLU A 31 20.24 -15.04 -18.07
CA GLU A 31 20.31 -13.72 -18.70
C GLU A 31 20.15 -12.60 -17.68
N GLU A 32 20.87 -11.52 -17.89
CA GLU A 32 20.68 -10.30 -17.10
C GLU A 32 19.31 -9.68 -17.38
N PRO A 33 18.64 -9.12 -16.37
CA PRO A 33 17.35 -8.47 -16.55
C PRO A 33 17.45 -7.31 -17.55
N THR A 34 16.57 -7.33 -18.53
CA THR A 34 16.46 -6.28 -19.52
C THR A 34 15.62 -5.11 -19.02
N GLU A 35 15.75 -3.95 -19.67
CA GLU A 35 14.87 -2.81 -19.44
C GLU A 35 13.39 -3.20 -19.58
N GLU A 36 13.04 -3.91 -20.65
CA GLU A 36 11.68 -4.36 -20.93
C GLU A 36 11.11 -5.21 -19.78
N LEU A 37 11.91 -6.14 -19.23
CA LEU A 37 11.49 -6.97 -18.10
C LEU A 37 11.24 -6.15 -16.84
N VAL A 38 12.11 -5.16 -16.56
CA VAL A 38 11.94 -4.28 -15.39
C VAL A 38 10.70 -3.41 -15.54
N LEU A 39 10.45 -2.84 -16.73
CA LEU A 39 9.26 -2.02 -16.98
C LEU A 39 7.97 -2.86 -16.93
N TRP A 40 8.03 -4.09 -17.43
CA TRP A 40 6.94 -5.06 -17.26
C TRP A 40 6.66 -5.32 -15.77
N GLY A 41 7.70 -5.58 -14.98
CA GLY A 41 7.57 -5.83 -13.53
C GLY A 41 6.98 -4.63 -12.78
N ILE A 42 7.29 -3.39 -13.17
CA ILE A 42 6.67 -2.18 -12.62
C ILE A 42 5.15 -2.19 -12.90
N ASN A 43 4.73 -2.47 -14.13
CA ASN A 43 3.31 -2.52 -14.49
C ASN A 43 2.59 -3.66 -13.74
N TYR A 44 3.22 -4.83 -13.68
CA TYR A 44 2.70 -5.97 -12.93
C TYR A 44 2.48 -5.64 -11.45
N TYR A 45 3.45 -5.02 -10.80
CA TYR A 45 3.34 -4.56 -9.41
C TYR A 45 2.17 -3.58 -9.24
N VAL A 46 2.13 -2.53 -10.06
CA VAL A 46 1.07 -1.52 -9.97
C VAL A 46 -0.32 -2.12 -10.17
N TYR A 47 -0.51 -2.98 -11.17
CA TYR A 47 -1.80 -3.60 -11.44
C TYR A 47 -2.22 -4.55 -10.31
N SER A 48 -1.27 -5.27 -9.73
CA SER A 48 -1.51 -6.13 -8.56
C SER A 48 -1.97 -5.31 -7.36
N VAL A 49 -1.31 -4.19 -7.07
CA VAL A 49 -1.70 -3.28 -5.97
C VAL A 49 -3.09 -2.69 -6.23
N LEU A 50 -3.38 -2.23 -7.45
CA LEU A 50 -4.70 -1.67 -7.80
C LEU A 50 -5.81 -2.71 -7.65
N ALA A 51 -5.59 -3.95 -8.13
CA ALA A 51 -6.55 -5.04 -7.98
C ALA A 51 -6.82 -5.37 -6.49
N HIS A 52 -5.75 -5.37 -5.68
CA HIS A 52 -5.85 -5.62 -4.25
C HIS A 52 -6.59 -4.48 -3.52
N LEU A 53 -6.26 -3.23 -3.81
CA LEU A 53 -6.93 -2.06 -3.24
C LEU A 53 -8.43 -2.04 -3.55
N ARG A 54 -8.86 -2.44 -4.75
CA ARG A 54 -10.30 -2.58 -5.08
C ARG A 54 -11.03 -3.43 -4.06
N SER A 55 -10.46 -4.60 -3.76
CA SER A 55 -11.06 -5.55 -2.84
C SER A 55 -11.08 -5.01 -1.40
N ILE A 56 -9.95 -4.45 -0.94
CA ILE A 56 -9.83 -3.89 0.41
C ILE A 56 -10.80 -2.72 0.61
N LEU A 57 -10.85 -1.77 -0.33
CA LEU A 57 -11.68 -0.58 -0.17
C LEU A 57 -13.18 -0.90 -0.22
N ALA A 58 -13.59 -1.87 -1.04
CA ALA A 58 -14.97 -2.36 -1.04
C ALA A 58 -15.35 -2.90 0.35
N GLY A 59 -14.50 -3.73 0.96
CA GLY A 59 -14.69 -4.23 2.31
C GLY A 59 -14.68 -3.12 3.36
N LEU A 60 -13.75 -2.19 3.28
CA LEU A 60 -13.62 -1.08 4.23
C LEU A 60 -14.86 -0.15 4.22
N ILE A 61 -15.36 0.20 3.03
CA ILE A 61 -16.58 1.01 2.89
C ILE A 61 -17.78 0.27 3.52
N GLN A 62 -17.89 -1.03 3.30
CA GLN A 62 -18.96 -1.82 3.89
C GLN A 62 -18.86 -1.87 5.42
N LEU A 63 -17.67 -2.11 5.98
CA LEU A 63 -17.43 -2.13 7.40
C LEU A 63 -17.69 -0.78 8.06
N ALA A 64 -17.28 0.32 7.41
CA ALA A 64 -17.56 1.67 7.88
C ALA A 64 -19.07 1.97 7.95
N ARG A 65 -19.85 1.50 6.96
CA ARG A 65 -21.32 1.66 6.93
C ARG A 65 -22.04 0.81 7.99
N GLN A 66 -21.39 -0.23 8.49
CA GLN A 66 -21.90 -1.12 9.52
C GLN A 66 -21.37 -0.76 10.92
N ASP A 67 -20.63 0.35 11.05
CA ASP A 67 -19.93 0.75 12.28
C ASP A 67 -19.03 -0.36 12.88
N ASN A 68 -18.53 -1.27 12.03
CA ASN A 68 -17.63 -2.32 12.44
C ASN A 68 -16.18 -1.82 12.49
N ILE A 69 -15.91 -0.95 13.46
CA ILE A 69 -14.63 -0.26 13.63
C ILE A 69 -13.45 -1.23 13.81
N PRO A 70 -13.53 -2.28 14.64
CA PRO A 70 -12.40 -3.19 14.83
C PRO A 70 -11.98 -3.92 13.54
N ALA A 71 -12.94 -4.37 12.75
CA ALA A 71 -12.63 -5.00 11.47
C ALA A 71 -12.08 -3.98 10.46
N ALA A 72 -12.53 -2.72 10.52
CA ALA A 72 -12.00 -1.65 9.69
C ALA A 72 -10.50 -1.39 9.97
N TYR A 73 -10.04 -1.46 11.22
CA TYR A 73 -8.61 -1.30 11.56
C TYR A 73 -7.71 -2.28 10.84
N ILE A 74 -8.14 -3.54 10.67
CA ILE A 74 -7.37 -4.56 9.94
C ILE A 74 -7.17 -4.14 8.48
N LEU A 75 -8.23 -3.70 7.81
CA LEU A 75 -8.15 -3.27 6.42
C LEU A 75 -7.38 -1.95 6.28
N CYS A 76 -7.53 -1.02 7.22
CA CYS A 76 -6.78 0.23 7.26
C CYS A 76 -5.28 -0.02 7.39
N ARG A 77 -4.87 -0.96 8.23
CA ARG A 77 -3.48 -1.40 8.36
C ARG A 77 -2.94 -1.91 7.02
N HIS A 78 -3.69 -2.73 6.30
CA HIS A 78 -3.28 -3.20 4.98
C HIS A 78 -3.07 -2.06 3.99
N VAL A 79 -3.98 -1.07 3.94
CA VAL A 79 -3.80 0.13 3.09
C VAL A 79 -2.53 0.87 3.47
N PHE A 80 -2.27 1.04 4.77
CA PHE A 80 -1.05 1.70 5.26
C PHE A 80 0.22 0.95 4.85
N GLU A 81 0.27 -0.37 5.05
CA GLU A 81 1.41 -1.21 4.69
C GLU A 81 1.69 -1.15 3.17
N TRP A 82 0.65 -1.22 2.34
CA TRP A 82 0.79 -1.05 0.89
C TRP A 82 1.26 0.34 0.50
N THR A 83 0.80 1.39 1.19
CA THR A 83 1.26 2.77 0.95
C THR A 83 2.75 2.91 1.26
N ALA A 84 3.18 2.43 2.41
CA ALA A 84 4.58 2.46 2.82
C ALA A 84 5.48 1.66 1.86
N GLN A 85 5.05 0.46 1.47
CA GLN A 85 5.75 -0.38 0.51
C GLN A 85 5.86 0.28 -0.87
N THR A 86 4.77 0.87 -1.35
CA THR A 86 4.75 1.55 -2.66
C THR A 86 5.62 2.80 -2.65
N CYS A 87 5.68 3.54 -1.53
CA CYS A 87 6.61 4.64 -1.32
C CYS A 87 8.06 4.17 -1.47
N TYR A 88 8.42 3.10 -0.76
CA TYR A 88 9.76 2.50 -0.83
C TYR A 88 10.11 2.06 -2.26
N MET A 89 9.19 1.37 -2.94
CA MET A 89 9.37 0.94 -4.33
C MET A 89 9.57 2.13 -5.27
N ASN A 90 8.72 3.13 -5.17
CA ASN A 90 8.78 4.31 -6.02
C ASN A 90 10.11 5.07 -5.88
N ARG A 91 10.59 5.27 -4.65
CA ARG A 91 11.86 5.96 -4.37
C ARG A 91 13.06 5.22 -4.97
N ASN A 92 13.12 3.91 -4.78
CA ASN A 92 14.27 3.13 -5.21
C ASN A 92 14.24 2.85 -6.72
N LEU A 93 13.09 2.49 -7.29
CA LEU A 93 12.96 2.24 -8.73
C LEU A 93 13.25 3.47 -9.57
N LYS A 94 12.81 4.66 -9.15
CA LYS A 94 13.21 5.92 -9.82
C LYS A 94 14.72 6.04 -9.96
N ASN A 95 15.46 5.77 -8.89
CA ASN A 95 16.90 5.86 -8.88
C ASN A 95 17.56 4.79 -9.77
N TYR A 96 17.10 3.53 -9.67
CA TYR A 96 17.66 2.42 -10.44
C TYR A 96 17.37 2.55 -11.94
N VAL A 97 16.15 2.90 -12.31
CA VAL A 97 15.76 3.12 -13.72
C VAL A 97 16.54 4.31 -14.33
N ALA A 98 16.65 5.43 -13.61
CA ALA A 98 17.42 6.59 -14.08
C ALA A 98 18.91 6.27 -14.31
N ARG A 99 19.48 5.35 -13.54
CA ARG A 99 20.88 4.90 -13.65
C ARG A 99 21.06 3.68 -14.53
N LYS A 100 19.97 3.13 -15.09
CA LYS A 100 19.96 1.87 -15.87
C LYS A 100 20.51 0.67 -15.08
N GLU A 101 20.31 0.67 -13.77
CA GLU A 101 20.72 -0.41 -12.87
C GLU A 101 19.65 -1.55 -12.86
N TRP A 102 19.44 -2.18 -14.04
CA TRP A 102 18.33 -3.12 -14.27
C TRP A 102 18.31 -4.30 -13.33
N ARG A 103 19.48 -4.84 -13.00
CA ARG A 103 19.61 -5.95 -12.05
C ARG A 103 19.11 -5.57 -10.65
N ARG A 104 19.45 -4.35 -10.18
CA ARG A 104 18.98 -3.85 -8.88
C ARG A 104 17.48 -3.60 -8.87
N ALA A 105 16.98 -3.00 -9.96
CA ALA A 105 15.55 -2.74 -10.12
C ALA A 105 14.75 -4.06 -10.11
N TRP A 106 15.21 -5.06 -10.85
CA TRP A 106 14.58 -6.39 -10.89
C TRP A 106 14.67 -7.12 -9.55
N SER A 107 15.83 -7.08 -8.88
CA SER A 107 15.99 -7.68 -7.55
C SER A 107 15.02 -7.07 -6.54
N LEU A 108 14.84 -5.75 -6.56
CA LEU A 108 13.88 -5.08 -5.69
C LEU A 108 12.45 -5.54 -5.95
N GLN A 109 12.01 -5.65 -7.21
CA GLN A 109 10.70 -6.16 -7.57
C GLN A 109 10.51 -7.60 -7.08
N SER A 110 11.52 -8.45 -7.30
CA SER A 110 11.50 -9.85 -6.86
C SER A 110 11.41 -9.99 -5.35
N ILE A 111 12.07 -9.11 -4.57
CA ILE A 111 11.96 -9.08 -3.10
C ILE A 111 10.50 -8.83 -2.68
N VAL A 112 9.86 -7.87 -3.31
CA VAL A 112 8.49 -7.51 -2.97
C VAL A 112 7.51 -8.63 -3.33
N GLU A 113 7.72 -9.30 -4.46
CA GLU A 113 6.87 -10.41 -4.90
C GLU A 113 7.11 -11.68 -4.09
N THR A 114 8.37 -12.01 -3.82
CA THR A 114 8.77 -13.28 -3.21
C THR A 114 9.33 -13.15 -1.81
N GLY A 115 9.51 -11.94 -1.32
CA GLY A 115 10.22 -11.60 -0.07
C GLY A 115 9.50 -12.02 1.22
N ASN A 116 8.60 -12.98 1.11
CA ASN A 116 7.96 -13.58 2.26
C ASN A 116 8.92 -14.56 2.94
N LEU A 117 9.14 -14.39 4.25
CA LEU A 117 9.91 -15.32 5.07
C LEU A 117 9.43 -16.78 4.92
N TRP A 118 8.13 -16.96 4.65
CA TRP A 118 7.55 -18.27 4.38
C TRP A 118 8.09 -18.88 3.09
N ILE A 119 8.15 -18.09 2.00
CA ILE A 119 8.74 -18.52 0.72
C ILE A 119 10.22 -18.81 0.90
N LYS A 120 10.97 -17.97 1.64
CA LYS A 120 12.39 -18.21 1.96
C LYS A 120 12.60 -19.53 2.71
N ARG A 121 11.72 -19.89 3.65
CA ARG A 121 11.79 -21.10 4.45
C ARG A 121 11.30 -22.37 3.73
N HIS A 122 10.29 -22.22 2.88
CA HIS A 122 9.57 -23.34 2.28
C HIS A 122 9.69 -23.42 0.75
N GLY A 123 10.36 -22.45 0.13
CA GLY A 123 10.56 -22.36 -1.32
C GLY A 123 11.06 -23.63 -1.99
N PRO A 124 11.99 -24.43 -1.35
CA PRO A 124 12.40 -25.72 -1.91
C PRO A 124 11.25 -26.67 -2.26
N LYS A 125 10.11 -26.54 -1.58
CA LYS A 125 8.91 -27.35 -1.84
C LYS A 125 8.12 -26.90 -3.06
N TYR A 126 8.35 -25.66 -3.55
CA TYR A 126 7.58 -25.05 -4.63
C TYR A 126 8.35 -24.93 -5.96
N GLY A 127 9.59 -25.43 -6.00
CA GLY A 127 10.39 -25.54 -7.20
C GLY A 127 11.69 -24.71 -7.20
N PRO A 128 12.68 -25.15 -7.96
CA PRO A 128 14.02 -24.53 -7.97
C PRO A 128 14.06 -23.11 -8.52
N ALA A 129 13.06 -22.68 -9.28
CA ALA A 129 12.98 -21.34 -9.85
C ALA A 129 12.76 -20.24 -8.78
N VAL A 130 12.23 -20.61 -7.59
CA VAL A 130 11.98 -19.68 -6.47
C VAL A 130 13.23 -19.55 -5.59
N LEU A 131 14.21 -20.40 -5.78
CA LEU A 131 15.40 -20.54 -4.93
C LEU A 131 16.72 -20.20 -5.62
N ALA A 132 16.68 -19.45 -6.71
CA ALA A 132 17.92 -18.95 -7.29
C ALA A 132 18.79 -18.36 -6.18
N GLU A 133 20.02 -18.87 -6.07
CA GLU A 133 21.04 -18.39 -5.14
C GLU A 133 21.06 -16.86 -5.13
N GLY A 134 20.85 -16.27 -3.96
CA GLY A 134 20.88 -14.83 -3.79
C GLY A 134 19.52 -14.12 -3.77
N LEU A 135 18.43 -14.79 -3.41
CA LEU A 135 17.22 -14.04 -3.02
C LEU A 135 17.59 -13.06 -1.92
N PRO A 136 17.42 -11.75 -2.16
CA PRO A 136 17.73 -10.75 -1.18
C PRO A 136 16.86 -10.96 0.08
N ASP A 137 17.33 -10.47 1.21
CA ASP A 137 16.55 -10.53 2.43
C ASP A 137 15.20 -9.82 2.25
N PRO A 138 14.10 -10.42 2.75
CA PRO A 138 12.80 -9.82 2.62
C PRO A 138 12.80 -8.40 3.22
N LEU A 139 12.13 -7.47 2.57
CA LEU A 139 11.90 -6.15 3.13
C LEU A 139 11.21 -6.30 4.48
N THR A 140 11.83 -5.77 5.51
CA THR A 140 11.17 -5.70 6.81
C THR A 140 10.13 -4.59 6.77
N ILE A 141 9.00 -4.80 7.44
CA ILE A 141 7.97 -3.77 7.55
C ILE A 141 8.53 -2.46 8.13
N ALA A 142 9.47 -2.55 9.08
CA ALA A 142 10.14 -1.38 9.65
C ALA A 142 10.87 -0.54 8.60
N ASN A 143 11.57 -1.17 7.64
CA ASN A 143 12.28 -0.45 6.59
C ASN A 143 11.34 0.36 5.69
N VAL A 144 10.18 -0.22 5.34
CA VAL A 144 9.22 0.48 4.48
C VAL A 144 8.50 1.59 5.22
N ILE A 145 8.16 1.38 6.50
CA ILE A 145 7.52 2.41 7.33
C ILE A 145 8.46 3.58 7.57
N ASN A 146 9.73 3.33 7.90
CA ASN A 146 10.74 4.39 8.05
C ASN A 146 10.93 5.19 6.75
N ALA A 147 10.95 4.53 5.59
CA ALA A 147 11.03 5.23 4.30
C ALA A 147 9.81 6.13 4.05
N TYR A 148 8.64 5.68 4.49
CA TYR A 148 7.41 6.45 4.39
C TYR A 148 7.40 7.63 5.38
N GLY A 149 7.88 7.45 6.61
CA GLY A 149 8.08 8.52 7.59
C GLY A 149 8.99 9.63 7.05
N GLN A 150 10.12 9.26 6.45
CA GLN A 150 11.00 10.21 5.78
C GLN A 150 10.31 10.97 4.63
N TYR A 151 9.47 10.31 3.84
CA TYR A 151 8.68 10.97 2.81
C TYR A 151 7.69 11.97 3.41
N LEU A 152 6.96 11.59 4.45
CA LEU A 152 6.00 12.48 5.12
C LEU A 152 6.69 13.71 5.68
N HIS A 153 7.84 13.54 6.33
CA HIS A 153 8.65 14.64 6.83
C HIS A 153 9.08 15.59 5.71
N GLN A 154 9.71 15.07 4.67
CA GLN A 154 10.27 15.87 3.57
C GLN A 154 9.21 16.58 2.73
N GLN A 155 8.09 15.93 2.45
CA GLN A 155 7.09 16.44 1.50
C GLN A 155 5.89 17.13 2.19
N ARG A 156 5.63 16.82 3.44
CA ARG A 156 4.47 17.33 4.17
C ARG A 156 4.81 18.05 5.46
N GLY A 157 6.07 18.11 5.84
CA GLY A 157 6.51 18.70 7.11
C GLY A 157 5.94 18.00 8.34
N LYS A 158 5.62 16.70 8.21
CA LYS A 158 5.15 15.88 9.32
C LYS A 158 6.33 15.47 10.20
N ASP A 159 6.03 15.03 11.44
CA ASP A 159 7.04 14.41 12.28
C ASP A 159 7.56 13.13 11.60
N GLU A 160 8.86 12.83 11.72
CA GLU A 160 9.45 11.59 11.17
C GLU A 160 8.82 10.34 11.78
N ASP A 161 8.40 10.43 13.05
CA ASP A 161 7.78 9.31 13.77
C ASP A 161 6.29 9.12 13.44
N GLU A 162 5.63 10.06 12.75
CA GLU A 162 4.19 9.97 12.48
C GLU A 162 3.79 8.69 11.76
N ALA A 163 4.64 8.18 10.86
CA ALA A 163 4.38 6.91 10.19
C ALA A 163 4.48 5.72 11.15
N ASN A 164 5.45 5.73 12.06
CA ASN A 164 5.62 4.68 13.07
C ASN A 164 4.47 4.71 14.08
N ASP A 165 4.06 5.89 14.55
CA ASP A 165 2.95 6.06 15.48
C ASP A 165 1.63 5.59 14.87
N SER A 166 1.35 6.02 13.63
CA SER A 166 0.16 5.60 12.90
C SER A 166 0.13 4.08 12.67
N TYR A 167 1.27 3.49 12.29
CA TYR A 167 1.38 2.06 12.15
C TYR A 167 1.23 1.33 13.49
N GLY A 168 1.81 1.85 14.55
CA GLY A 168 1.69 1.33 15.91
C GLY A 168 0.23 1.23 16.32
N ILE A 169 -0.53 2.31 16.18
CA ILE A 169 -1.95 2.36 16.48
C ILE A 169 -2.73 1.32 15.64
N LEU A 170 -2.55 1.32 14.32
CA LEU A 170 -3.23 0.37 13.44
C LEU A 170 -2.86 -1.08 13.77
N SER A 171 -1.60 -1.34 14.14
CA SER A 171 -1.11 -2.65 14.50
C SER A 171 -1.69 -3.14 15.82
N GLU A 172 -1.68 -2.31 16.86
CA GLU A 172 -2.23 -2.65 18.17
C GLU A 172 -3.71 -3.01 18.10
N HIS A 173 -4.48 -2.27 17.30
CA HIS A 173 -5.92 -2.51 17.17
C HIS A 173 -6.27 -3.65 16.21
N SER A 174 -5.35 -4.09 15.38
CA SER A 174 -5.55 -5.24 14.49
C SER A 174 -5.06 -6.58 15.07
N HIS A 175 -4.34 -6.56 16.19
CA HIS A 175 -3.92 -7.78 16.89
C HIS A 175 -4.85 -8.11 18.07
N PRO A 176 -5.03 -9.40 18.40
CA PRO A 176 -5.83 -9.81 19.56
C PRO A 176 -5.05 -9.56 20.88
N ASN A 177 -4.83 -8.30 21.19
CA ASN A 177 -4.14 -7.84 22.39
C ASN A 177 -5.08 -7.04 23.31
N SER A 178 -4.56 -6.54 24.42
CA SER A 178 -5.34 -5.76 25.39
C SER A 178 -5.90 -4.47 24.81
N ALA A 179 -5.18 -3.79 23.92
CA ALA A 179 -5.65 -2.57 23.27
C ALA A 179 -6.87 -2.85 22.39
N CYS A 180 -6.83 -3.91 21.57
CA CYS A 180 -7.99 -4.36 20.79
C CYS A 180 -9.18 -4.69 21.69
N LEU A 181 -8.95 -5.37 22.81
CA LEU A 181 -10.02 -5.74 23.74
C LEU A 181 -10.61 -4.52 24.48
N LEU A 182 -9.83 -3.44 24.67
CA LEU A 182 -10.35 -2.22 25.32
C LEU A 182 -11.42 -1.52 24.48
N PHE A 183 -11.41 -1.66 23.16
CA PHE A 183 -12.50 -1.13 22.31
C PHE A 183 -13.87 -1.67 22.66
N TYR A 184 -13.94 -2.91 23.16
CA TYR A 184 -15.21 -3.56 23.48
C TYR A 184 -15.63 -3.37 24.92
N ARG A 185 -14.93 -2.54 25.71
CA ARG A 185 -15.18 -2.37 27.14
C ARG A 185 -15.49 -0.92 27.47
N GLN A 186 -16.61 -0.73 28.15
CA GLN A 186 -16.95 0.53 28.79
C GLN A 186 -16.96 0.34 30.30
N PHE A 187 -16.21 1.16 31.01
CA PHE A 187 -16.12 1.12 32.47
C PHE A 187 -17.08 2.15 33.07
N SER A 188 -17.89 1.71 34.03
CA SER A 188 -18.74 2.58 34.84
C SER A 188 -18.59 2.19 36.31
N GLY A 189 -17.67 2.85 37.01
CA GLY A 189 -17.26 2.45 38.36
C GLY A 189 -16.61 1.06 38.36
N TYR A 190 -17.24 0.10 39.05
CA TYR A 190 -16.80 -1.31 39.09
C TYR A 190 -17.47 -2.19 38.04
N GLU A 191 -18.42 -1.64 37.27
CA GLU A 191 -19.10 -2.37 36.19
C GLU A 191 -18.33 -2.29 34.90
N VAL A 192 -18.16 -3.42 34.21
CA VAL A 192 -17.61 -3.51 32.85
C VAL A 192 -18.73 -3.90 31.91
N ARG A 193 -19.07 -2.99 30.98
CA ARG A 193 -20.04 -3.28 29.93
C ARG A 193 -19.27 -3.58 28.65
N PHE A 194 -19.72 -4.61 27.93
CA PHE A 194 -19.21 -4.93 26.61
C PHE A 194 -20.05 -4.20 25.56
N VAL A 195 -19.40 -3.34 24.79
CA VAL A 195 -20.06 -2.49 23.80
C VAL A 195 -19.37 -2.66 22.45
N VAL A 196 -20.10 -2.42 21.36
CA VAL A 196 -19.47 -2.24 20.05
C VAL A 196 -18.93 -0.82 19.99
N PRO A 197 -17.64 -0.62 19.70
CA PRO A 197 -17.06 0.72 19.65
C PRO A 197 -17.67 1.51 18.49
N THR A 198 -18.12 2.72 18.79
CA THR A 198 -18.67 3.68 17.81
C THR A 198 -17.75 4.87 17.57
N GLU A 199 -16.67 4.99 18.35
CA GLU A 199 -15.71 6.10 18.27
C GLU A 199 -14.32 5.60 17.87
N GLY A 200 -13.46 6.48 17.36
CA GLY A 200 -12.08 6.16 17.03
C GLY A 200 -11.90 5.56 15.63
N SER A 201 -12.63 6.05 14.64
CA SER A 201 -12.50 5.58 13.26
C SER A 201 -11.06 5.72 12.71
N PRO A 202 -10.48 4.68 12.10
CA PRO A 202 -9.17 4.75 11.46
C PRO A 202 -9.20 5.41 10.06
N LEU A 203 -10.37 5.79 9.56
CA LEU A 203 -10.55 6.35 8.21
C LEU A 203 -9.72 7.60 7.92
N PRO A 204 -9.48 8.54 8.87
CA PRO A 204 -8.60 9.68 8.60
C PRO A 204 -7.19 9.28 8.16
N VAL A 205 -6.61 8.24 8.76
CA VAL A 205 -5.29 7.71 8.37
C VAL A 205 -5.35 7.15 6.95
N VAL A 206 -6.39 6.40 6.63
CA VAL A 206 -6.56 5.81 5.29
C VAL A 206 -6.74 6.87 4.22
N ASN A 207 -7.47 7.94 4.51
CA ASN A 207 -7.74 8.99 3.53
C ASN A 207 -6.44 9.62 2.98
N TRP A 208 -5.46 9.91 3.83
CA TRP A 208 -4.19 10.46 3.33
C TRP A 208 -3.28 9.36 2.75
N CYS A 209 -3.30 8.13 3.28
CA CYS A 209 -2.62 7.00 2.67
C CYS A 209 -3.07 6.74 1.23
N LEU A 210 -4.37 6.82 0.96
CA LEU A 210 -4.92 6.62 -0.39
C LEU A 210 -4.44 7.68 -1.39
N ILE A 211 -4.31 8.93 -0.96
CA ILE A 211 -3.75 9.98 -1.81
C ILE A 211 -2.31 9.66 -2.16
N ASP A 212 -1.51 9.26 -1.18
CA ASP A 212 -0.10 8.96 -1.37
C ASP A 212 0.11 7.72 -2.24
N ILE A 213 -0.62 6.63 -1.98
CA ILE A 213 -0.46 5.41 -2.78
C ILE A 213 -0.85 5.65 -4.24
N MET A 214 -1.95 6.39 -4.50
CA MET A 214 -2.34 6.74 -5.88
C MET A 214 -1.25 7.57 -6.57
N LEU A 215 -0.65 8.52 -5.85
CA LEU A 215 0.47 9.33 -6.36
C LEU A 215 1.70 8.46 -6.68
N PHE A 216 2.08 7.55 -5.79
CA PHE A 216 3.23 6.68 -6.02
C PHE A 216 3.00 5.71 -7.18
N LEU A 217 1.80 5.14 -7.30
CA LEU A 217 1.44 4.26 -8.42
C LEU A 217 1.43 5.02 -9.75
N GLU A 218 0.89 6.24 -9.78
CA GLU A 218 0.94 7.11 -10.96
C GLU A 218 2.39 7.40 -11.40
N GLN A 219 3.26 7.69 -10.45
CA GLN A 219 4.67 7.95 -10.71
C GLN A 219 5.41 6.69 -11.21
N LEU A 220 5.12 5.51 -10.66
CA LEU A 220 5.66 4.23 -11.13
C LEU A 220 5.24 3.94 -12.57
N LEU A 221 3.98 4.15 -12.94
CA LEU A 221 3.51 4.02 -14.32
C LEU A 221 4.17 5.05 -15.25
N GLY A 222 4.57 6.20 -14.72
CA GLY A 222 5.39 7.16 -15.46
C GLY A 222 6.76 6.62 -15.85
N LEU A 223 7.39 5.79 -15.00
CA LEU A 223 8.66 5.13 -15.31
C LEU A 223 8.51 4.09 -16.42
N SER A 224 7.42 3.32 -16.43
CA SER A 224 7.16 2.28 -17.42
C SER A 224 6.50 2.82 -18.71
N GLN A 225 6.26 4.14 -18.78
CA GLN A 225 5.58 4.81 -19.88
C GLN A 225 4.15 4.30 -20.17
N GLU A 226 3.54 3.62 -19.21
CA GLU A 226 2.16 3.17 -19.30
C GLU A 226 1.23 4.40 -19.21
N LYS A 227 0.43 4.65 -20.25
CA LYS A 227 -0.37 5.88 -20.37
C LYS A 227 -1.82 5.72 -19.94
N SER A 228 -2.43 4.57 -20.25
CA SER A 228 -3.87 4.36 -20.08
C SER A 228 -4.28 4.38 -18.60
N VAL A 229 -3.70 3.48 -17.81
CA VAL A 229 -3.98 3.40 -16.37
C VAL A 229 -3.46 4.63 -15.63
N ARG A 230 -2.29 5.16 -16.05
CA ARG A 230 -1.74 6.39 -15.50
C ARG A 230 -2.68 7.58 -15.60
N LEU A 231 -3.32 7.79 -16.76
CA LEU A 231 -4.32 8.86 -16.95
C LEU A 231 -5.53 8.70 -16.02
N GLN A 232 -5.97 7.46 -15.80
CA GLN A 232 -7.08 7.17 -14.89
C GLN A 232 -6.68 7.48 -13.44
N LEU A 233 -5.47 7.12 -13.00
CA LEU A 233 -4.96 7.48 -11.67
C LEU A 233 -4.82 9.00 -11.51
N THR A 234 -4.33 9.69 -12.53
CA THR A 234 -4.25 11.17 -12.53
C THR A 234 -5.65 11.80 -12.37
N HIS A 235 -6.69 11.21 -12.99
CA HIS A 235 -8.07 11.65 -12.81
C HIS A 235 -8.52 11.45 -11.35
N ILE A 236 -8.33 10.27 -10.78
CA ILE A 236 -8.68 10.00 -9.37
C ILE A 236 -8.01 11.01 -8.43
N LEU A 237 -6.70 11.26 -8.62
CA LEU A 237 -5.97 12.24 -7.81
C LEU A 237 -6.58 13.64 -7.89
N LYS A 238 -7.03 14.08 -9.08
CA LYS A 238 -7.71 15.36 -9.24
C LYS A 238 -9.04 15.41 -8.52
N GLU A 239 -9.84 14.34 -8.57
CA GLU A 239 -11.13 14.28 -7.88
C GLU A 239 -10.95 14.32 -6.36
N VAL A 240 -9.99 13.56 -5.82
CA VAL A 240 -9.70 13.56 -4.38
C VAL A 240 -9.12 14.91 -3.94
N ALA A 241 -8.29 15.56 -4.76
CA ALA A 241 -7.74 16.89 -4.45
C ALA A 241 -8.82 17.96 -4.27
N LYS A 242 -9.99 17.84 -4.92
CA LYS A 242 -11.12 18.75 -4.75
C LYS A 242 -11.74 18.68 -3.34
N LEU A 243 -11.54 17.55 -2.63
CA LEU A 243 -12.04 17.36 -1.26
C LEU A 243 -11.09 17.91 -0.19
N ALA A 244 -9.83 18.12 -0.53
CA ALA A 244 -8.89 18.72 0.41
C ALA A 244 -9.39 20.11 0.77
N PRO A 245 -9.59 20.43 2.07
CA PRO A 245 -9.94 21.80 2.46
C PRO A 245 -8.89 22.72 1.88
N ALA A 246 -9.33 23.80 1.25
CA ALA A 246 -8.43 24.84 0.74
C ALA A 246 -7.47 25.19 1.90
N ARG A 247 -6.18 24.89 1.73
CA ARG A 247 -5.17 25.17 2.73
C ARG A 247 -5.28 26.67 3.02
N GLY A 248 -5.80 27.01 4.20
CA GLY A 248 -5.83 28.38 4.65
C GLY A 248 -4.41 28.96 4.51
N LYS A 249 -4.34 30.07 3.77
CA LYS A 249 -3.12 30.87 3.62
C LYS A 249 -2.72 31.44 4.95
#